data_9dae13f5d3b53188ee2223aae92510c1
#
_entry.id   9dae13f5d3b53188ee2223aae92510c1
#
_cell.length_a   1.000
_cell.length_b   1.000
_cell.length_c   1.000
_cell.angle_alpha   90.00
_cell.angle_beta   90.00
_cell.angle_gamma   90.00
#
_symmetry.space_group_name_H-M   'P 1'
#
loop_
_entity.id
_entity.type
_entity.pdbx_description
1 polymer ?
#
loop_
_entity_poly.entity_id
_entity_poly.type
_entity_poly.pdbx_seq_one_letter_code
_entity_poly.pdbx_strand_id
1 'polypeptide(L)'
;MYLHTCINSSFGHCIFAAKTYCNPIMERLDEILEIIREIREDIAYMKRHRNMLCGTPILEVSEVCDLLKISDRQLRRYCVSGQLTGFHFGRRLMFSDAEINRFVERIDTECRQRKELKNRIRNL
;
A
#
# COMPACT_ATOMS: atom_id res chain seq x y z
N MET A 1 64.63 13.52 1.61
CA MET A 1 63.47 14.34 2.00
C MET A 1 62.50 14.62 0.85
N TYR A 2 62.95 14.73 -0.36
CA TYR A 2 62.07 15.00 -1.53
C TYR A 2 61.27 13.80 -2.06
N LEU A 3 61.66 12.58 -1.79
CA LEU A 3 60.93 11.36 -2.23
C LEU A 3 59.66 11.05 -1.39
N HIS A 4 59.61 11.50 -0.16
CA HIS A 4 58.44 11.25 0.72
C HIS A 4 57.25 12.14 0.39
N THR A 5 57.43 13.33 -0.15
CA THR A 5 56.35 14.25 -0.53
C THR A 5 55.65 13.86 -1.83
N CYS A 6 56.38 13.28 -2.78
CA CYS A 6 55.77 12.81 -4.04
C CYS A 6 54.90 11.57 -3.89
N ILE A 7 55.21 10.67 -2.95
CA ILE A 7 54.46 9.43 -2.74
C ILE A 7 53.10 9.74 -2.06
N ASN A 8 53.07 10.70 -1.13
CA ASN A 8 51.82 11.10 -0.47
C ASN A 8 50.86 11.87 -1.38
N SER A 9 51.40 12.66 -2.33
CA SER A 9 50.61 13.38 -3.29
C SER A 9 49.90 12.44 -4.31
N SER A 10 50.61 11.40 -4.74
CA SER A 10 50.10 10.42 -5.70
C SER A 10 49.02 9.51 -5.11
N PHE A 11 49.19 9.10 -3.84
CA PHE A 11 48.19 8.27 -3.15
C PHE A 11 46.89 9.04 -2.83
N GLY A 12 47.01 10.31 -2.44
CA GLY A 12 45.82 11.16 -2.20
C GLY A 12 44.99 11.39 -3.46
N HIS A 13 45.66 11.50 -4.61
CA HIS A 13 44.94 11.70 -5.88
C HIS A 13 44.21 10.43 -6.34
N CYS A 14 44.77 9.27 -6.16
CA CYS A 14 44.14 8.00 -6.50
C CYS A 14 42.91 7.71 -5.60
N ILE A 15 42.99 7.98 -4.30
CA ILE A 15 41.88 7.78 -3.36
C ILE A 15 40.76 8.75 -3.65
N PHE A 16 41.07 9.99 -4.00
CA PHE A 16 40.07 11.00 -4.34
C PHE A 16 39.36 10.68 -5.67
N ALA A 17 40.08 10.23 -6.68
CA ALA A 17 39.51 9.79 -7.95
C ALA A 17 38.64 8.55 -7.78
N ALA A 18 39.01 7.58 -6.96
CA ALA A 18 38.22 6.41 -6.66
C ALA A 18 36.87 6.77 -5.94
N LYS A 19 36.92 7.72 -5.02
CA LYS A 19 35.67 8.23 -4.37
C LYS A 19 34.75 8.95 -5.34
N THR A 20 35.30 9.70 -6.29
CA THR A 20 34.50 10.44 -7.27
C THR A 20 33.85 9.51 -8.31
N TYR A 21 34.48 8.40 -8.65
CA TYR A 21 33.95 7.41 -9.58
C TYR A 21 32.96 6.43 -8.92
N CYS A 22 33.10 6.15 -7.64
CA CYS A 22 32.18 5.25 -6.92
C CYS A 22 30.81 5.90 -6.60
N ASN A 23 30.74 7.21 -6.45
CA ASN A 23 29.53 7.92 -6.05
C ASN A 23 28.39 7.76 -7.04
N PRO A 24 28.53 8.01 -8.35
CA PRO A 24 27.45 7.88 -9.31
C PRO A 24 26.99 6.42 -9.53
N ILE A 25 27.87 5.45 -9.31
CA ILE A 25 27.52 4.03 -9.41
C ILE A 25 26.70 3.61 -8.19
N MET A 26 27.06 4.07 -7.00
CA MET A 26 26.31 3.79 -5.78
C MET A 26 24.92 4.40 -5.82
N GLU A 27 24.79 5.64 -6.26
CA GLU A 27 23.49 6.29 -6.45
C GLU A 27 22.58 5.51 -7.42
N ARG A 28 23.12 5.06 -8.54
CA ARG A 28 22.35 4.22 -9.49
C ARG A 28 21.98 2.87 -8.92
N LEU A 29 22.82 2.27 -8.09
CA LEU A 29 22.48 1.01 -7.41
C LEU A 29 21.36 1.22 -6.40
N ASP A 30 21.37 2.32 -5.67
CA ASP A 30 20.31 2.66 -4.71
C ASP A 30 18.98 2.90 -5.43
N GLU A 31 18.97 3.62 -6.55
CA GLU A 31 17.80 3.80 -7.40
C GLU A 31 17.22 2.46 -7.90
N ILE A 32 18.09 1.56 -8.37
CA ILE A 32 17.68 0.24 -8.85
C ILE A 32 17.11 -0.60 -7.70
N LEU A 33 17.70 -0.54 -6.51
CA LEU A 33 17.20 -1.25 -5.34
C LEU A 33 15.82 -0.73 -4.91
N GLU A 34 15.59 0.58 -5.01
CA GLU A 34 14.29 1.18 -4.70
C GLU A 34 13.22 0.69 -5.68
N ILE A 35 13.50 0.75 -6.99
CA ILE A 35 12.60 0.24 -8.04
C ILE A 35 12.29 -1.26 -7.83
N ILE A 36 13.29 -2.06 -7.48
CA ILE A 36 13.09 -3.50 -7.20
C ILE A 36 12.20 -3.69 -5.97
N ARG A 37 12.32 -2.85 -4.96
CA ARG A 37 11.47 -2.90 -3.76
C ARG A 37 10.02 -2.59 -4.10
N GLU A 38 9.77 -1.53 -4.86
CA GLU A 38 8.43 -1.16 -5.35
C GLU A 38 7.81 -2.29 -6.19
N ILE A 39 8.55 -2.85 -7.15
CA ILE A 39 8.09 -3.98 -7.95
C ILE A 39 7.76 -5.20 -7.08
N ARG A 40 8.55 -5.47 -6.05
CA ARG A 40 8.28 -6.58 -5.12
C ARG A 40 6.97 -6.35 -4.36
N GLU A 41 6.70 -5.14 -3.93
CA GLU A 41 5.46 -4.77 -3.23
C GLU A 41 4.25 -4.90 -4.16
N ASP A 42 4.36 -4.43 -5.40
CA ASP A 42 3.33 -4.57 -6.42
C ASP A 42 3.02 -6.03 -6.75
N ILE A 43 4.05 -6.87 -6.90
CA ILE A 43 3.87 -8.31 -7.11
C ILE A 43 3.21 -8.96 -5.89
N ALA A 44 3.59 -8.58 -4.68
CA ALA A 44 2.97 -9.10 -3.47
C ALA A 44 1.50 -8.66 -3.36
N TYR A 45 1.18 -7.44 -3.76
CA TYR A 45 -0.20 -6.95 -3.86
C TYR A 45 -1.01 -7.74 -4.89
N MET A 46 -0.48 -7.92 -6.10
CA MET A 46 -1.12 -8.70 -7.16
C MET A 46 -1.34 -10.18 -6.77
N LYS A 47 -0.40 -10.78 -6.04
CA LYS A 47 -0.55 -12.16 -5.53
C LYS A 47 -1.65 -12.29 -4.50
N ARG A 48 -1.85 -11.28 -3.68
CA ARG A 48 -2.95 -11.23 -2.69
C ARG A 48 -4.30 -11.02 -3.36
N HIS A 49 -4.33 -10.23 -4.42
CA HIS A 49 -5.54 -9.92 -5.20
C HIS A 49 -5.51 -10.64 -6.55
N ARG A 50 -5.87 -11.92 -6.54
CA ARG A 50 -5.83 -12.76 -7.75
C ARG A 50 -6.79 -12.33 -8.84
N ASN A 51 -7.86 -11.64 -8.46
CA ASN A 51 -8.91 -11.20 -9.37
C ASN A 51 -8.78 -9.70 -9.61
N MET A 52 -8.24 -9.31 -10.76
CA MET A 52 -8.16 -7.90 -11.16
C MET A 52 -8.96 -7.69 -12.46
N LEU A 53 -9.86 -6.74 -12.46
CA LEU A 53 -10.56 -6.26 -13.64
C LEU A 53 -10.14 -4.82 -13.96
N CYS A 54 -9.57 -4.58 -15.13
CA CYS A 54 -9.12 -3.25 -15.55
C CYS A 54 -8.16 -2.56 -14.55
N GLY A 55 -7.27 -3.34 -13.93
CA GLY A 55 -6.33 -2.83 -12.94
C GLY A 55 -6.91 -2.60 -11.54
N THR A 56 -8.21 -2.85 -11.33
CA THR A 56 -8.87 -2.74 -10.02
C THR A 56 -9.04 -4.14 -9.43
N PRO A 57 -8.61 -4.39 -8.20
CA PRO A 57 -8.84 -5.67 -7.56
C PRO A 57 -10.31 -5.88 -7.28
N ILE A 58 -10.79 -7.09 -7.58
CA ILE A 58 -12.14 -7.55 -7.35
C ILE A 58 -12.11 -8.61 -6.27
N LEU A 59 -13.00 -8.49 -5.31
CA LEU A 59 -13.11 -9.37 -4.16
C LEU A 59 -14.41 -10.17 -4.21
N GLU A 60 -14.34 -11.46 -3.89
CA GLU A 60 -15.51 -12.30 -3.69
C GLU A 60 -16.12 -12.07 -2.30
N VAL A 61 -17.35 -12.51 -2.11
CA VAL A 61 -18.07 -12.42 -0.83
C VAL A 61 -17.24 -12.97 0.33
N SER A 62 -16.62 -14.14 0.16
CA SER A 62 -15.77 -14.77 1.17
C SER A 62 -14.56 -13.91 1.54
N GLU A 63 -13.89 -13.34 0.55
CA GLU A 63 -12.72 -12.48 0.76
C GLU A 63 -13.10 -11.18 1.49
N VAL A 64 -14.23 -10.58 1.15
CA VAL A 64 -14.75 -9.39 1.84
C VAL A 64 -15.15 -9.70 3.29
N CYS A 65 -15.79 -10.84 3.52
CA CYS A 65 -16.13 -11.28 4.87
C CYS A 65 -14.88 -11.48 5.73
N ASP A 66 -13.83 -12.08 5.17
CA ASP A 66 -12.56 -12.30 5.85
C ASP A 66 -11.81 -10.99 6.10
N LEU A 67 -11.86 -10.07 5.15
CA LEU A 67 -11.21 -8.76 5.23
C LEU A 67 -11.86 -7.88 6.32
N LEU A 68 -13.18 -7.79 6.31
CA LEU A 68 -13.95 -6.95 7.24
C LEU A 68 -14.26 -7.66 8.57
N LYS A 69 -13.96 -8.96 8.69
CA LYS A 69 -14.28 -9.80 9.85
C LYS A 69 -15.78 -9.79 10.20
N ILE A 70 -16.61 -9.85 9.17
CA ILE A 70 -18.07 -9.89 9.28
C ILE A 70 -18.61 -11.21 8.71
N SER A 71 -19.83 -11.57 9.10
CA SER A 71 -20.52 -12.73 8.53
C SER A 71 -21.14 -12.42 7.16
N ASP A 72 -21.32 -13.44 6.33
CA ASP A 72 -22.03 -13.32 5.03
C ASP A 72 -23.45 -12.71 5.20
N ARG A 73 -24.16 -13.07 6.27
CA ARG A 73 -25.45 -12.48 6.59
C ARG A 73 -25.37 -10.97 6.84
N GLN A 74 -24.33 -10.53 7.51
CA GLN A 74 -24.13 -9.11 7.80
C GLN A 74 -23.72 -8.34 6.53
N LEU A 75 -22.88 -8.93 5.69
CA LEU A 75 -22.51 -8.38 4.39
C LEU A 75 -23.74 -8.19 3.50
N ARG A 76 -24.62 -9.20 3.41
CA ARG A 76 -25.87 -9.11 2.65
C ARG A 76 -26.81 -8.02 3.16
N ARG A 77 -26.87 -7.80 4.48
CA ARG A 77 -27.63 -6.68 5.05
C ARG A 77 -27.12 -5.33 4.57
N TYR A 78 -25.79 -5.14 4.50
CA TYR A 78 -25.20 -3.92 3.97
C TYR A 78 -25.49 -3.73 2.48
N CYS A 79 -25.52 -4.81 1.71
CA CYS A 79 -25.94 -4.76 0.31
C CYS A 79 -27.41 -4.39 0.16
N VAL A 80 -28.31 -4.99 0.94
CA VAL A 80 -29.75 -4.71 0.89
C VAL A 80 -30.07 -3.29 1.36
N SER A 81 -29.35 -2.78 2.36
CA SER A 81 -29.49 -1.40 2.83
C SER A 81 -28.89 -0.36 1.89
N GLY A 82 -28.22 -0.78 0.81
CA GLY A 82 -27.56 0.12 -0.13
C GLY A 82 -26.26 0.76 0.39
N GLN A 83 -25.77 0.32 1.54
CA GLN A 83 -24.53 0.82 2.12
C GLN A 83 -23.30 0.29 1.41
N LEU A 84 -23.39 -0.90 0.84
CA LEU A 84 -22.32 -1.51 0.07
C LEU A 84 -22.86 -1.96 -1.29
N THR A 85 -22.25 -1.50 -2.37
CA THR A 85 -22.66 -1.82 -3.72
C THR A 85 -21.75 -2.88 -4.31
N GLY A 86 -22.31 -4.05 -4.60
CA GLY A 86 -21.63 -5.10 -5.34
C GLY A 86 -22.16 -5.22 -6.77
N PHE A 87 -21.47 -5.90 -7.63
CA PHE A 87 -21.89 -6.26 -8.97
C PHE A 87 -21.92 -7.78 -9.14
N HIS A 88 -22.80 -8.24 -10.02
CA HIS A 88 -22.90 -9.67 -10.31
C HIS A 88 -22.11 -10.01 -11.55
N PHE A 89 -21.21 -10.97 -11.41
CA PHE A 89 -20.58 -11.62 -12.53
C PHE A 89 -21.11 -13.06 -12.66
N GLY A 90 -22.06 -13.25 -13.57
CA GLY A 90 -22.84 -14.49 -13.64
C GLY A 90 -23.67 -14.69 -12.36
N ARG A 91 -23.41 -15.77 -11.63
CA ARG A 91 -24.08 -16.09 -10.37
C ARG A 91 -23.35 -15.61 -9.11
N ARG A 92 -22.15 -15.04 -9.28
CA ARG A 92 -21.29 -14.61 -8.16
C ARG A 92 -21.45 -13.12 -7.93
N LEU A 93 -21.58 -12.76 -6.67
CA LEU A 93 -21.56 -11.37 -6.23
C LEU A 93 -20.09 -10.99 -5.96
N MET A 94 -19.66 -9.90 -6.57
CA MET A 94 -18.31 -9.39 -6.49
C MET A 94 -18.31 -7.94 -6.05
N PHE A 95 -17.21 -7.51 -5.44
CA PHE A 95 -17.02 -6.15 -4.96
C PHE A 95 -15.71 -5.59 -5.48
N SER A 96 -15.69 -4.31 -5.80
CA SER A 96 -14.43 -3.62 -6.10
C SER A 96 -13.77 -3.15 -4.80
N ASP A 97 -12.45 -3.15 -4.76
CA ASP A 97 -11.69 -2.66 -3.61
C ASP A 97 -12.04 -1.19 -3.28
N ALA A 98 -12.25 -0.37 -4.31
CA ALA A 98 -12.67 1.02 -4.16
C ALA A 98 -14.00 1.17 -3.40
N GLU A 99 -14.98 0.31 -3.68
CA GLU A 99 -16.28 0.33 -2.97
C GLU A 99 -16.15 -0.11 -1.52
N ILE A 100 -15.30 -1.08 -1.26
CA ILE A 100 -15.03 -1.54 0.11
C ILE A 100 -14.35 -0.44 0.91
N ASN A 101 -13.36 0.24 0.35
CA ASN A 101 -12.70 1.36 1.00
C ASN A 101 -13.67 2.50 1.32
N ARG A 102 -14.54 2.88 0.38
CA ARG A 102 -15.60 3.88 0.61
C ARG A 102 -16.58 3.45 1.71
N PHE A 103 -16.93 2.18 1.74
CA PHE A 103 -17.79 1.63 2.78
C PHE A 103 -17.14 1.74 4.15
N VAL A 104 -15.88 1.35 4.28
CA VAL A 104 -15.10 1.42 5.54
C VAL A 104 -15.00 2.87 6.03
N GLU A 105 -14.66 3.81 5.15
CA GLU A 105 -14.57 5.24 5.48
C GLU A 105 -15.91 5.80 5.99
N ARG A 106 -17.02 5.39 5.36
CA ARG A 106 -18.36 5.80 5.75
C ARG A 106 -18.72 5.30 7.15
N ILE A 107 -18.47 4.02 7.41
CA ILE A 107 -18.72 3.41 8.73
C ILE A 107 -17.85 4.06 9.81
N ASP A 108 -16.59 4.36 9.51
CA ASP A 108 -15.70 5.04 10.47
C ASP A 108 -16.20 6.45 10.80
N THR A 109 -16.64 7.20 9.79
CA THR A 109 -17.23 8.54 9.97
C THR A 109 -18.49 8.49 10.83
N GLU A 110 -19.41 7.56 10.57
CA GLU A 110 -20.62 7.37 11.37
C GLU A 110 -20.28 6.98 12.82
N CYS A 111 -19.29 6.13 13.02
CA CYS A 111 -18.83 5.75 14.34
C CYS A 111 -18.26 6.93 15.12
N ARG A 112 -17.47 7.80 14.48
CA ARG A 112 -16.94 9.02 15.10
C ARG A 112 -18.06 9.97 15.50
N GLN A 113 -18.98 10.27 14.59
CA GLN A 113 -20.14 11.14 14.88
C GLN A 113 -20.99 10.62 16.03
N ARG A 114 -21.22 9.31 16.08
CA ARG A 114 -21.97 8.68 17.18
C ARG A 114 -21.24 8.78 18.52
N LYS A 115 -19.92 8.66 18.53
CA LYS A 115 -19.09 8.85 19.74
C LYS A 115 -19.13 10.30 20.22
N GLU A 116 -19.00 11.25 19.31
CA GLU A 116 -19.08 12.69 19.62
C GLU A 116 -20.44 13.07 20.21
N LEU A 117 -21.53 12.58 19.60
CA LEU A 117 -22.89 12.81 20.11
C LEU A 117 -23.08 12.26 21.53
N LYS A 118 -22.61 11.03 21.78
CA LYS A 118 -22.64 10.43 23.13
C LYS A 118 -21.85 11.24 24.15
N ASN A 119 -20.69 11.76 23.76
CA ASN A 119 -19.87 12.60 24.63
C ASN A 119 -20.57 13.94 24.94
N ARG A 120 -21.21 14.57 23.96
CA ARG A 120 -22.01 15.80 24.17
C ARG A 120 -23.15 15.56 25.15
N ILE A 121 -23.90 14.48 24.99
CA ILE A 121 -25.02 14.13 25.91
C ILE A 121 -24.52 13.87 27.33
N ARG A 122 -23.35 13.24 27.47
CA ARG A 122 -22.76 12.95 28.80
C ARG A 122 -22.31 14.21 29.53
N ASN A 123 -21.91 15.25 28.78
CA ASN A 123 -21.42 16.52 29.32
C ASN A 123 -22.54 17.57 29.52
N LEU A 124 -23.78 17.23 29.23
CA LEU A 124 -24.97 18.01 29.56
C LEU A 124 -25.46 17.68 30.96
#